data_29697b2834d9e62a6009b0c56f622dd2
#
_entry.id   29697b2834d9e62a6009b0c56f622dd2
#
_cell.length_a   1.000
_cell.length_b   1.000
_cell.length_c   1.000
_cell.angle_alpha   90.00
_cell.angle_beta   90.00
_cell.angle_gamma   90.00
#
_symmetry.space_group_name_H-M   'P 1'
#
loop_
_entity.id
_entity.type
_entity.pdbx_description
1 polymer ?
#
loop_
_entity_poly.entity_id
_entity_poly.type
_entity_poly.pdbx_seq_one_letter_code
_entity_poly.pdbx_strand_id
1 'polypeptide(L)' 'MITKQDFLKWKEDPITRAFYDVINDRIEDAKDILSYQAGTDSIQDSFYRGFIYAYREFLEFRVDDNGETP' A
#
# COMPACT_ATOMS: atom_id res chain seq x y z
N MET A 1 -14.28 -6.51 17.90
CA MET A 1 -14.40 -5.59 16.76
C MET A 1 -13.34 -4.49 16.88
N ILE A 2 -12.67 -4.15 15.81
CA ILE A 2 -11.66 -3.09 15.81
C ILE A 2 -12.34 -1.74 15.70
N THR A 3 -12.07 -0.84 16.65
CA THR A 3 -12.62 0.51 16.61
C THR A 3 -11.69 1.45 15.83
N LYS A 4 -12.23 2.60 15.42
CA LYS A 4 -11.41 3.65 14.79
C LYS A 4 -10.26 4.07 15.70
N GLN A 5 -10.50 4.13 17.02
CA GLN A 5 -9.49 4.49 18.00
C GLN A 5 -8.35 3.47 18.01
N ASP A 6 -8.68 2.18 17.98
CA ASP A 6 -7.67 1.11 17.92
C ASP A 6 -6.84 1.21 16.65
N PHE A 7 -7.48 1.49 15.53
CA PHE A 7 -6.82 1.65 14.23
C PHE A 7 -5.85 2.82 14.24
N LEU A 8 -6.27 3.96 14.82
CA LEU A 8 -5.41 5.15 14.91
C LEU A 8 -4.19 4.90 15.79
N LYS A 9 -4.37 4.21 16.91
CA LYS A 9 -3.25 3.83 17.79
C LYS A 9 -2.26 2.93 17.06
N TRP A 10 -2.76 1.96 16.31
CA TRP A 10 -1.92 1.06 15.53
C TRP A 10 -1.12 1.83 14.48
N LYS A 11 -1.74 2.79 13.80
CA LYS A 11 -1.05 3.60 12.80
C LYS A 11 0.05 4.49 13.40
N GLU A 12 -0.08 4.89 14.66
CA GLU A 12 0.91 5.73 15.33
C GLU A 12 2.09 4.92 15.87
N ASP A 13 1.97 3.61 15.94
CA ASP A 13 3.04 2.74 16.42
C ASP A 13 4.28 2.89 15.53
N PRO A 14 5.48 3.07 16.12
CA PRO A 14 6.69 3.26 15.32
C PRO A 14 6.98 2.11 14.35
N ILE A 15 6.69 0.87 14.73
CA ILE A 15 6.89 -0.28 13.85
C ILE A 15 5.91 -0.22 12.68
N THR A 16 4.66 0.13 12.94
CA THR A 16 3.66 0.28 11.89
C THR A 16 4.06 1.38 10.90
N ARG A 17 4.53 2.51 11.41
CA ARG A 17 4.97 3.62 10.57
C ARG A 17 6.16 3.22 9.69
N ALA A 18 7.12 2.51 10.27
CA ALA A 18 8.27 2.01 9.50
C ALA A 18 7.80 1.04 8.40
N PHE A 19 6.82 0.20 8.70
CA PHE A 19 6.24 -0.73 7.72
C PHE A 19 5.58 0.02 6.57
N TYR A 20 4.80 1.06 6.86
CA TYR A 20 4.19 1.88 5.82
C TYR A 20 5.24 2.57 4.94
N ASP A 21 6.34 3.05 5.54
CA ASP A 21 7.42 3.68 4.80
C ASP A 21 8.06 2.69 3.82
N VAL A 22 8.28 1.44 4.25
CA VAL A 22 8.82 0.39 3.39
C VAL A 22 7.87 0.12 2.22
N ILE A 23 6.56 0.05 2.48
CA ILE A 23 5.57 -0.16 1.43
C ILE A 23 5.60 0.97 0.42
N ASN A 24 5.66 2.23 0.89
CA ASN A 24 5.76 3.38 0.00
C ASN A 24 7.01 3.33 -0.88
N ASP A 25 8.15 2.95 -0.31
CA ASP A 25 9.40 2.80 -1.05
C ASP A 25 9.27 1.72 -2.14
N ARG A 26 8.63 0.61 -1.84
CA ARG A 26 8.41 -0.45 -2.81
C ARG A 26 7.50 -0.02 -3.96
N ILE A 27 6.49 0.80 -3.66
CA ILE A 27 5.63 1.37 -4.70
C ILE A 27 6.45 2.28 -5.61
N GLU A 28 7.28 3.13 -5.06
CA GLU A 28 8.13 4.03 -5.86
C GLU A 28 9.13 3.24 -6.71
N ASP A 29 9.74 2.19 -6.16
CA ASP A 29 10.64 1.31 -6.90
C ASP A 29 9.91 0.65 -8.08
N ALA A 30 8.69 0.16 -7.86
CA ALA A 30 7.89 -0.45 -8.92
C ALA A 30 7.52 0.55 -10.01
N LYS A 31 7.20 1.79 -9.63
CA LYS A 31 6.94 2.86 -10.61
C LYS A 31 8.17 3.16 -11.45
N ASP A 32 9.34 3.19 -10.83
CA ASP A 32 10.60 3.43 -11.53
C ASP A 32 10.88 2.32 -12.54
N ILE A 33 10.67 1.07 -12.15
CA ILE A 33 10.83 -0.07 -13.06
C ILE A 33 9.88 0.04 -14.25
N LEU A 34 8.61 0.36 -14.01
CA LEU A 34 7.64 0.57 -15.08
C LEU A 34 8.04 1.70 -16.02
N SER A 35 8.59 2.77 -15.46
CA SER A 35 9.04 3.92 -16.23
C SER A 35 10.17 3.55 -17.21
N TYR A 36 11.05 2.63 -16.81
CA TYR A 36 12.16 2.20 -17.63
C TYR A 36 11.79 1.18 -18.70
N GLN A 37 10.85 0.30 -18.41
CA GLN A 37 10.57 -0.86 -19.27
C GLN A 37 9.13 -0.95 -19.78
N ALA A 38 8.36 0.12 -19.66
CA ALA A 38 6.98 0.14 -20.13
C ALA A 38 6.95 -0.20 -21.63
N GLY A 39 6.12 -1.18 -21.99
CA GLY A 39 5.98 -1.62 -23.36
C GLY A 39 7.00 -2.65 -23.82
N THR A 40 8.04 -2.93 -23.02
CA THR A 40 9.07 -3.92 -23.36
C THR A 40 8.62 -5.34 -23.05
N ASP A 41 7.91 -5.51 -21.93
CA ASP A 41 7.40 -6.81 -21.48
C ASP A 41 6.03 -6.59 -20.85
N SER A 42 4.98 -6.94 -21.59
CA SER A 42 3.61 -6.70 -21.16
C SER A 42 3.21 -7.53 -19.93
N ILE A 43 3.82 -8.71 -19.76
CA ILE A 43 3.53 -9.57 -18.62
C ILE A 43 4.11 -8.94 -17.35
N GLN A 44 5.36 -8.48 -17.41
CA GLN A 44 5.98 -7.79 -16.29
C GLN A 44 5.29 -6.46 -15.98
N ASP A 45 4.90 -5.70 -17.00
CA ASP A 45 4.15 -4.45 -16.81
C ASP A 45 2.87 -4.71 -16.03
N SER A 46 2.13 -5.76 -16.42
CA SER A 46 0.90 -6.13 -15.72
C SER A 46 1.17 -6.54 -14.27
N PHE A 47 2.26 -7.27 -14.03
CA PHE A 47 2.66 -7.68 -12.69
C PHE A 47 2.93 -6.46 -11.81
N TYR A 48 3.72 -5.50 -12.29
CA TYR A 48 4.07 -4.32 -11.50
C TYR A 48 2.87 -3.40 -11.27
N ARG A 49 1.97 -3.28 -12.25
CA ARG A 49 0.73 -2.53 -12.07
C ARG A 49 -0.14 -3.15 -10.99
N GLY A 50 -0.29 -4.49 -11.00
CA GLY A 50 -1.02 -5.21 -9.96
C GLY A 50 -0.36 -5.07 -8.59
N PHE A 51 0.96 -5.12 -8.55
CA PHE A 51 1.75 -4.93 -7.33
C PHE A 51 1.47 -3.54 -6.72
N ILE A 52 1.54 -2.49 -7.54
CA ILE A 52 1.27 -1.12 -7.08
C ILE A 52 -0.17 -1.00 -6.59
N TYR A 53 -1.12 -1.55 -7.34
CA TYR A 53 -2.53 -1.51 -6.98
C TYR A 53 -2.77 -2.18 -5.62
N ALA A 54 -2.22 -3.38 -5.43
CA ALA A 54 -2.40 -4.13 -4.19
C ALA A 54 -1.84 -3.38 -2.98
N TYR A 55 -0.64 -2.80 -3.12
CA TYR A 55 -0.03 -2.03 -2.04
C TYR A 55 -0.80 -0.74 -1.75
N ARG A 56 -1.32 -0.08 -2.76
CA ARG A 56 -2.16 1.11 -2.55
C ARG A 56 -3.44 0.77 -1.82
N GLU A 57 -4.09 -0.33 -2.17
CA GLU A 57 -5.28 -0.80 -1.45
C GLU A 57 -4.95 -1.04 0.02
N PHE A 58 -3.79 -1.62 0.31
CA PHE A 58 -3.36 -1.85 1.68
C PHE A 58 -3.15 -0.52 2.42
N LEU A 59 -2.48 0.46 1.78
CA LEU A 59 -2.22 1.75 2.41
C LEU A 59 -3.50 2.56 2.64
N GLU A 60 -4.52 2.33 1.84
CA GLU A 60 -5.80 3.03 1.96
C GLU A 60 -6.75 2.37 2.94
N PHE A 61 -6.36 1.23 3.51
CA PHE A 61 -7.15 0.54 4.52
C PHE A 61 -7.51 1.50 5.66
N ARG A 62 -8.78 1.49 6.02
CA ARG A 62 -9.30 2.34 7.10
C ARG A 62 -10.37 1.60 7.88
N VAL A 63 -10.53 2.03 9.13
CA VAL A 63 -11.66 1.61 9.95
C VAL A 63 -12.49 2.87 10.20
N ASP A 64 -13.76 2.85 9.84
CA ASP A 64 -14.63 4.00 9.99
C ASP A 64 -15.12 4.16 11.44
N ASP A 65 -15.93 5.20 11.70
CA ASP A 65 -16.41 5.52 13.03
C ASP A 65 -17.27 4.39 13.64
N ASN A 66 -17.83 3.53 12.80
CA ASN A 66 -18.66 2.39 13.23
C ASN A 66 -17.84 1.11 13.42
N GLY A 67 -16.52 1.16 13.21
CA GLY A 67 -15.66 -0.01 13.27
C GLY A 67 -15.70 -0.90 12.02
N GLU A 68 -16.25 -0.38 10.92
CA GLU A 68 -16.32 -1.11 9.65
C GLU A 68 -15.17 -0.73 8.73
N THR A 69 -14.73 -1.68 7.92
CA THR A 69 -13.73 -1.41 6.88
C THR A 69 -14.44 -0.94 5.62
N PRO A 70 -13.81 -0.07 4.85
CA PRO A 70 -14.36 0.38 3.57
C PRO A 70 -14.54 -0.77 2.60
#